data_d20aaf2cfe886a193c4cb5df159f4980
#
_entry.id   d20aaf2cfe886a193c4cb5df159f4980
#
_cell.length_a   1.000
_cell.length_b   1.000
_cell.length_c   1.000
_cell.angle_alpha   90.00
_cell.angle_beta   90.00
_cell.angle_gamma   90.00
#
_symmetry.space_group_name_H-M   'P 1'
#
loop_
_entity.id
_entity.type
_entity.pdbx_description
1 polymer ?
#
loop_
_entity_poly.entity_id
_entity_poly.type
_entity_poly.pdbx_seq_one_letter_code
_entity_poly.pdbx_strand_id
1 'polypeptide(L)'
;MAHDHTLVSTDLESVFHWDYSVKFPQMDRLYENAKRDQWNVSTTINWDRPIEKEVLDMTMMPMFQTELYRSLSEENKLQLGRKFAAWRLSQFLHGEQGALMVCGQLVDAVPDLDAKMNAAAQVFDEARHVEGFRKYITKLDRIYPIDPTLERLLTTVMKHDRWEPK
;
A
#
# COMPACT_ATOMS: atom_id res chain seq x y z
N MET A 1 15.31 -14.48 16.46
CA MET A 1 13.98 -14.72 15.86
C MET A 1 13.54 -13.42 15.24
N ALA A 2 13.30 -13.37 13.93
CA ALA A 2 12.71 -12.20 13.32
C ALA A 2 11.29 -12.06 13.90
N HIS A 3 10.93 -10.90 14.42
CA HIS A 3 9.58 -10.65 14.88
C HIS A 3 8.66 -10.58 13.65
N ASP A 4 7.57 -11.34 13.65
CA ASP A 4 6.60 -11.35 12.57
C ASP A 4 5.76 -10.06 12.51
N HIS A 5 5.93 -9.14 13.48
CA HIS A 5 5.19 -7.90 13.60
C HIS A 5 5.95 -6.84 14.40
N THR A 6 5.61 -5.58 14.18
CA THR A 6 6.05 -4.42 14.95
C THR A 6 4.86 -3.87 15.74
N LEU A 7 5.03 -3.70 17.06
CA LEU A 7 4.02 -3.05 17.90
C LEU A 7 4.21 -1.53 17.83
N VAL A 8 3.14 -0.82 17.49
CA VAL A 8 3.09 0.64 17.46
C VAL A 8 2.03 1.10 18.44
N SER A 9 2.45 1.77 19.52
CA SER A 9 1.55 2.37 20.51
C SER A 9 1.29 3.83 20.14
N THR A 10 0.05 4.29 20.35
CA THR A 10 -0.38 5.69 20.18
C THR A 10 -1.37 6.05 21.26
N ASP A 11 -1.38 7.32 21.65
CA ASP A 11 -2.35 7.93 22.59
C ASP A 11 -3.44 8.70 21.83
N LEU A 12 -3.71 8.33 20.59
CA LEU A 12 -4.72 8.97 19.74
C LEU A 12 -6.11 8.85 20.39
N GLU A 13 -6.80 9.99 20.52
CA GLU A 13 -8.14 10.04 21.11
C GLU A 13 -9.21 9.66 20.10
N SER A 14 -10.16 8.80 20.52
CA SER A 14 -11.35 8.47 19.73
C SER A 14 -12.38 9.57 19.82
N VAL A 15 -12.94 9.99 18.68
CA VAL A 15 -13.99 11.01 18.60
C VAL A 15 -15.31 10.37 18.17
N PHE A 16 -16.31 10.36 19.06
CA PHE A 16 -17.67 9.94 18.72
C PHE A 16 -18.51 11.16 18.32
N HIS A 17 -19.12 11.12 17.12
CA HIS A 17 -19.90 12.23 16.57
C HIS A 17 -21.40 11.92 16.64
N TRP A 18 -22.18 12.84 17.21
CA TRP A 18 -23.62 12.68 17.40
C TRP A 18 -24.50 13.40 16.35
N ASP A 19 -23.89 14.22 15.50
CA ASP A 19 -24.56 14.89 14.39
C ASP A 19 -24.36 14.08 13.10
N TYR A 20 -25.43 13.60 12.51
CA TYR A 20 -25.48 12.76 11.31
C TYR A 20 -25.82 13.56 10.04
N SER A 21 -25.85 14.89 10.12
CA SER A 21 -26.06 15.73 8.95
C SER A 21 -24.80 15.78 8.08
N VAL A 22 -24.98 15.85 6.75
CA VAL A 22 -23.86 16.02 5.82
C VAL A 22 -23.33 17.45 5.94
N LYS A 23 -22.10 17.60 6.41
CA LYS A 23 -21.39 18.88 6.57
C LYS A 23 -20.45 19.18 5.41
N PHE A 24 -19.85 18.14 4.86
CA PHE A 24 -18.87 18.26 3.78
C PHE A 24 -19.32 17.51 2.53
N PRO A 25 -20.11 18.16 1.64
CA PRO A 25 -20.62 17.52 0.42
C PRO A 25 -19.53 16.94 -0.50
N GLN A 26 -18.29 17.43 -0.41
CA GLN A 26 -17.18 16.86 -1.16
C GLN A 26 -16.79 15.48 -0.62
N MET A 27 -16.70 15.31 0.70
CA MET A 27 -16.40 14.03 1.35
C MET A 27 -17.50 13.00 1.10
N ASP A 28 -18.76 13.43 1.20
CA ASP A 28 -19.92 12.60 0.86
C ASP A 28 -19.85 12.10 -0.60
N ARG A 29 -19.55 12.98 -1.57
CA ARG A 29 -19.34 12.57 -2.98
C ARG A 29 -18.19 11.59 -3.16
N LEU A 30 -17.09 11.75 -2.45
CA LEU A 30 -15.96 10.80 -2.51
C LEU A 30 -16.39 9.44 -1.98
N TYR A 31 -17.13 9.41 -0.88
CA TYR A 31 -17.69 8.18 -0.32
C TYR A 31 -18.68 7.50 -1.27
N GLU A 32 -19.60 8.26 -1.89
CA GLU A 32 -20.52 7.73 -2.92
C GLU A 32 -19.78 7.16 -4.13
N ASN A 33 -18.73 7.86 -4.62
CA ASN A 33 -17.88 7.35 -5.69
C ASN A 33 -17.18 6.05 -5.29
N ALA A 34 -16.62 6.00 -4.09
CA ALA A 34 -15.96 4.80 -3.59
C ALA A 34 -16.91 3.59 -3.55
N LYS A 35 -18.17 3.78 -3.13
CA LYS A 35 -19.19 2.71 -3.14
C LYS A 35 -19.52 2.23 -4.55
N ARG A 36 -19.67 3.17 -5.51
CA ARG A 36 -20.04 2.87 -6.89
C ARG A 36 -18.92 2.14 -7.64
N ASP A 37 -17.68 2.59 -7.44
CA ASP A 37 -16.53 2.18 -8.23
C ASP A 37 -15.75 1.00 -7.58
N GLN A 38 -16.43 0.22 -6.74
CA GLN A 38 -15.85 -0.95 -6.10
C GLN A 38 -15.48 -2.03 -7.13
N TRP A 39 -14.29 -2.59 -6.98
CA TRP A 39 -13.83 -3.72 -7.80
C TRP A 39 -13.26 -4.83 -6.90
N ASN A 40 -13.20 -6.03 -7.41
CA ASN A 40 -12.74 -7.19 -6.67
C ASN A 40 -11.43 -7.72 -7.27
N VAL A 41 -10.37 -7.69 -6.47
CA VAL A 41 -9.02 -8.12 -6.85
C VAL A 41 -9.01 -9.54 -7.42
N SER A 42 -9.81 -10.43 -6.83
CA SER A 42 -9.80 -11.85 -7.20
C SER A 42 -10.52 -12.14 -8.52
N THR A 43 -11.50 -11.31 -8.90
CA THR A 43 -12.35 -11.55 -10.08
C THR A 43 -12.11 -10.58 -11.23
N THR A 44 -11.68 -9.35 -10.93
CA THR A 44 -11.45 -8.31 -11.95
C THR A 44 -10.13 -8.50 -12.67
N ILE A 45 -9.11 -9.02 -11.96
CA ILE A 45 -7.77 -9.25 -12.53
C ILE A 45 -7.66 -10.72 -12.95
N ASN A 46 -7.23 -10.95 -14.19
CA ASN A 46 -6.92 -12.31 -14.66
C ASN A 46 -5.57 -12.77 -14.08
N TRP A 47 -5.61 -13.44 -12.95
CA TRP A 47 -4.43 -13.96 -12.25
C TRP A 47 -3.76 -15.15 -12.95
N ASP A 48 -4.43 -15.81 -13.89
CA ASP A 48 -3.86 -16.94 -14.65
C ASP A 48 -2.97 -16.45 -15.81
N ARG A 49 -3.07 -15.18 -16.18
CA ARG A 49 -2.22 -14.59 -17.22
C ARG A 49 -0.74 -14.76 -16.82
N PRO A 50 0.12 -15.34 -17.70
CA PRO A 50 1.53 -15.51 -17.41
C PRO A 50 2.22 -14.16 -17.28
N ILE A 51 3.28 -14.10 -16.46
CA ILE A 51 4.18 -12.94 -16.39
C ILE A 51 4.96 -12.87 -17.70
N GLU A 52 4.88 -11.75 -18.38
CA GLU A 52 5.64 -11.48 -19.57
C GLU A 52 7.16 -11.45 -19.28
N LYS A 53 7.97 -11.59 -20.33
CA LYS A 53 9.43 -11.70 -20.15
C LYS A 53 10.01 -10.47 -19.45
N GLU A 54 9.57 -9.27 -19.84
CA GLU A 54 10.04 -8.01 -19.25
C GLU A 54 8.95 -7.41 -18.36
N VAL A 55 9.26 -7.30 -17.09
CA VAL A 55 8.34 -6.74 -16.07
C VAL A 55 8.56 -5.23 -15.90
N LEU A 56 9.78 -4.76 -16.14
CA LEU A 56 10.18 -3.35 -16.02
C LEU A 56 11.15 -3.01 -17.17
N ASP A 57 11.04 -1.81 -17.68
CA ASP A 57 12.09 -1.24 -18.54
C ASP A 57 13.32 -0.91 -17.67
N MET A 58 14.30 -1.80 -17.72
CA MET A 58 15.51 -1.70 -16.92
C MET A 58 16.50 -0.66 -17.49
N THR A 59 16.28 -0.20 -18.72
CA THR A 59 17.21 0.74 -19.39
C THR A 59 17.22 2.12 -18.74
N MET A 60 16.13 2.49 -18.06
CA MET A 60 15.97 3.79 -17.41
C MET A 60 16.72 3.92 -16.07
N MET A 61 17.29 2.84 -15.55
CA MET A 61 17.94 2.85 -14.24
C MET A 61 19.46 2.74 -14.36
N PRO A 62 20.26 3.65 -13.78
CA PRO A 62 21.72 3.66 -13.91
C PRO A 62 22.40 2.35 -13.52
N MET A 63 21.88 1.65 -12.50
CA MET A 63 22.44 0.38 -12.03
C MET A 63 22.42 -0.72 -13.10
N PHE A 64 21.49 -0.69 -14.05
CA PHE A 64 21.40 -1.63 -15.16
C PHE A 64 22.18 -1.20 -16.42
N GLN A 65 22.86 -0.04 -16.36
CA GLN A 65 23.75 0.43 -17.43
C GLN A 65 25.23 0.06 -17.20
N THR A 66 25.51 -0.66 -16.13
CA THR A 66 26.87 -1.08 -15.75
C THR A 66 27.39 -2.20 -16.67
N GLU A 67 28.72 -2.30 -16.78
CA GLU A 67 29.35 -3.42 -17.51
C GLU A 67 29.00 -4.77 -16.90
N LEU A 68 28.89 -4.85 -15.58
CA LEU A 68 28.45 -6.06 -14.88
C LEU A 68 27.07 -6.50 -15.36
N TYR A 69 26.09 -5.60 -15.44
CA TYR A 69 24.77 -5.96 -15.95
C TYR A 69 24.81 -6.39 -17.41
N ARG A 70 25.60 -5.68 -18.25
CA ARG A 70 25.73 -6.03 -19.67
C ARG A 70 26.34 -7.41 -19.88
N SER A 71 27.23 -7.84 -19.00
CA SER A 71 27.88 -9.16 -19.07
C SER A 71 27.00 -10.33 -18.64
N LEU A 72 25.84 -10.06 -18.02
CA LEU A 72 24.90 -11.12 -17.61
C LEU A 72 24.24 -11.78 -18.83
N SER A 73 23.96 -13.08 -18.71
CA SER A 73 23.10 -13.78 -19.69
C SER A 73 21.69 -13.18 -19.68
N GLU A 74 20.94 -13.32 -20.79
CA GLU A 74 19.56 -12.83 -20.87
C GLU A 74 18.66 -13.45 -19.79
N GLU A 75 18.85 -14.73 -19.47
CA GLU A 75 18.16 -15.40 -18.37
C GLU A 75 18.43 -14.71 -17.03
N ASN A 76 19.69 -14.40 -16.71
CA ASN A 76 20.07 -13.71 -15.48
C ASN A 76 19.53 -12.27 -15.43
N LYS A 77 19.51 -11.56 -16.56
CA LYS A 77 18.89 -10.24 -16.66
C LYS A 77 17.39 -10.29 -16.36
N LEU A 78 16.67 -11.24 -16.94
CA LEU A 78 15.24 -11.44 -16.68
C LEU A 78 14.98 -11.79 -15.20
N GLN A 79 15.79 -12.69 -14.63
CA GLN A 79 15.68 -13.07 -13.24
C GLN A 79 15.94 -11.87 -12.30
N LEU A 80 16.98 -11.09 -12.58
CA LEU A 80 17.30 -9.88 -11.82
C LEU A 80 16.18 -8.85 -11.94
N GLY A 81 15.61 -8.65 -13.13
CA GLY A 81 14.46 -7.78 -13.37
C GLY A 81 13.25 -8.17 -12.53
N ARG A 82 12.91 -9.47 -12.48
CA ARG A 82 11.81 -9.98 -11.66
C ARG A 82 12.05 -9.78 -10.16
N LYS A 83 13.24 -10.10 -9.66
CA LYS A 83 13.60 -9.90 -8.26
C LYS A 83 13.58 -8.43 -7.87
N PHE A 84 14.10 -7.56 -8.72
CA PHE A 84 14.08 -6.11 -8.49
C PHE A 84 12.65 -5.56 -8.47
N ALA A 85 11.80 -5.99 -9.42
CA ALA A 85 10.39 -5.64 -9.44
C ALA A 85 9.68 -6.12 -8.15
N ALA A 86 9.90 -7.36 -7.75
CA ALA A 86 9.32 -7.91 -6.52
C ALA A 86 9.79 -7.15 -5.28
N TRP A 87 11.09 -6.82 -5.18
CA TRP A 87 11.61 -5.99 -4.09
C TRP A 87 10.95 -4.61 -4.05
N ARG A 88 10.89 -3.92 -5.18
CA ARG A 88 10.29 -2.59 -5.28
C ARG A 88 8.81 -2.60 -4.92
N LEU A 89 8.05 -3.55 -5.48
CA LEU A 89 6.63 -3.70 -5.18
C LEU A 89 6.37 -4.14 -3.74
N SER A 90 7.31 -4.83 -3.10
CA SER A 90 7.23 -5.13 -1.67
C SER A 90 7.25 -3.87 -0.82
N GLN A 91 8.03 -2.84 -1.22
CA GLN A 91 8.03 -1.57 -0.50
C GLN A 91 6.67 -0.84 -0.64
N PHE A 92 6.02 -0.91 -1.82
CA PHE A 92 4.64 -0.43 -1.97
C PHE A 92 3.68 -1.23 -1.11
N LEU A 93 3.74 -2.57 -1.13
CA LEU A 93 2.90 -3.42 -0.28
C LEU A 93 2.98 -3.03 1.20
N HIS A 94 4.19 -2.76 1.71
CA HIS A 94 4.38 -2.30 3.09
C HIS A 94 3.81 -0.90 3.30
N GLY A 95 3.93 -0.01 2.31
CA GLY A 95 3.31 1.31 2.30
C GLY A 95 1.79 1.23 2.36
N GLU A 96 1.17 0.39 1.54
CA GLU A 96 -0.29 0.17 1.53
C GLU A 96 -0.81 -0.37 2.87
N GLN A 97 -0.05 -1.29 3.50
CA GLN A 97 -0.40 -1.73 4.85
C GLN A 97 -0.30 -0.59 5.87
N GLY A 98 0.72 0.27 5.74
CA GLY A 98 0.84 1.48 6.57
C GLY A 98 -0.33 2.42 6.36
N ALA A 99 -0.72 2.69 5.11
CA ALA A 99 -1.88 3.51 4.75
C ALA A 99 -3.18 2.92 5.28
N LEU A 100 -3.37 1.59 5.16
CA LEU A 100 -4.51 0.87 5.73
C LEU A 100 -4.65 1.15 7.23
N MET A 101 -3.56 1.08 7.98
CA MET A 101 -3.54 1.31 9.44
C MET A 101 -3.78 2.79 9.78
N VAL A 102 -3.16 3.71 9.05
CA VAL A 102 -3.34 5.15 9.24
C VAL A 102 -4.78 5.57 8.94
N CYS A 103 -5.37 5.09 7.84
CA CYS A 103 -6.78 5.32 7.54
C CYS A 103 -7.71 4.77 8.63
N GLY A 104 -7.38 3.60 9.22
CA GLY A 104 -8.09 3.06 10.38
C GLY A 104 -8.04 4.00 11.59
N GLN A 105 -6.88 4.59 11.89
CA GLN A 105 -6.73 5.60 12.94
C GLN A 105 -7.52 6.89 12.63
N LEU A 106 -7.60 7.30 11.37
CA LEU A 106 -8.41 8.44 10.96
C LEU A 106 -9.92 8.19 11.17
N VAL A 107 -10.41 6.98 10.87
CA VAL A 107 -11.81 6.60 11.19
C VAL A 107 -12.13 6.83 12.65
N ASP A 108 -11.20 6.53 13.54
CA ASP A 108 -11.37 6.67 14.98
C ASP A 108 -11.30 8.15 15.43
N ALA A 109 -10.35 8.92 14.93
CA ALA A 109 -9.94 10.18 15.52
C ALA A 109 -10.48 11.46 14.83
N VAL A 110 -10.85 11.43 13.53
CA VAL A 110 -11.34 12.65 12.87
C VAL A 110 -12.68 13.10 13.44
N PRO A 111 -12.92 14.42 13.60
CA PRO A 111 -14.09 14.92 14.32
C PRO A 111 -15.41 14.80 13.55
N ASP A 112 -15.38 14.76 12.23
CA ASP A 112 -16.59 14.83 11.41
C ASP A 112 -16.98 13.46 10.83
N LEU A 113 -18.28 13.15 10.82
CA LEU A 113 -18.79 11.87 10.34
C LEU A 113 -18.50 11.65 8.85
N ASP A 114 -18.65 12.67 8.02
CA ASP A 114 -18.36 12.58 6.57
C ASP A 114 -16.89 12.19 6.33
N ALA A 115 -15.97 12.74 7.13
CA ALA A 115 -14.56 12.40 7.08
C ALA A 115 -14.29 10.96 7.55
N LYS A 116 -14.99 10.50 8.61
CA LYS A 116 -14.90 9.10 9.07
C LYS A 116 -15.36 8.11 8.00
N MET A 117 -16.48 8.39 7.34
CA MET A 117 -17.02 7.54 6.28
C MET A 117 -16.09 7.47 5.07
N ASN A 118 -15.50 8.62 4.67
CA ASN A 118 -14.50 8.66 3.61
C ASN A 118 -13.24 7.89 3.99
N ALA A 119 -12.72 8.06 5.21
CA ALA A 119 -11.57 7.30 5.71
C ALA A 119 -11.85 5.79 5.75
N ALA A 120 -13.07 5.37 6.12
CA ALA A 120 -13.47 3.96 6.09
C ALA A 120 -13.48 3.39 4.65
N ALA A 121 -13.89 4.17 3.66
CA ALA A 121 -13.77 3.78 2.25
C ALA A 121 -12.30 3.59 1.85
N GLN A 122 -11.40 4.47 2.29
CA GLN A 122 -9.96 4.34 2.07
C GLN A 122 -9.39 3.08 2.74
N VAL A 123 -9.80 2.75 3.96
CA VAL A 123 -9.40 1.48 4.62
C VAL A 123 -9.70 0.28 3.72
N PHE A 124 -10.86 0.26 3.09
CA PHE A 124 -11.23 -0.84 2.20
C PHE A 124 -10.43 -0.83 0.89
N ASP A 125 -10.12 0.36 0.35
CA ASP A 125 -9.29 0.49 -0.85
C ASP A 125 -7.86 0.01 -0.59
N GLU A 126 -7.25 0.41 0.51
CA GLU A 126 -5.91 -0.04 0.90
C GLU A 126 -5.85 -1.55 1.16
N ALA A 127 -6.90 -2.13 1.73
CA ALA A 127 -6.99 -3.58 1.89
C ALA A 127 -6.95 -4.32 0.54
N ARG A 128 -7.62 -3.78 -0.50
CA ARG A 128 -7.56 -4.31 -1.87
C ARG A 128 -6.18 -4.15 -2.50
N HIS A 129 -5.52 -3.00 -2.27
CA HIS A 129 -4.15 -2.78 -2.74
C HIS A 129 -3.19 -3.80 -2.12
N VAL A 130 -3.27 -4.02 -0.81
CA VAL A 130 -2.47 -5.06 -0.11
C VAL A 130 -2.73 -6.44 -0.71
N GLU A 131 -3.98 -6.81 -0.98
CA GLU A 131 -4.32 -8.09 -1.61
C GLU A 131 -3.71 -8.20 -3.01
N GLY A 132 -3.88 -7.17 -3.83
CA GLY A 132 -3.39 -7.14 -5.22
C GLY A 132 -1.87 -7.21 -5.30
N PHE A 133 -1.17 -6.38 -4.53
CA PHE A 133 0.29 -6.40 -4.46
C PHE A 133 0.83 -7.76 -3.99
N ARG A 134 0.25 -8.30 -2.90
CA ARG A 134 0.65 -9.61 -2.38
C ARG A 134 0.53 -10.70 -3.45
N LYS A 135 -0.60 -10.78 -4.16
CA LYS A 135 -0.82 -11.76 -5.23
C LYS A 135 0.19 -11.58 -6.37
N TYR A 136 0.42 -10.36 -6.82
CA TYR A 136 1.31 -10.10 -7.94
C TYR A 136 2.77 -10.35 -7.60
N ILE A 137 3.25 -9.88 -6.44
CA ILE A 137 4.62 -10.09 -5.98
C ILE A 137 4.93 -11.59 -5.86
N THR A 138 3.99 -12.39 -5.32
CA THR A 138 4.16 -13.84 -5.18
C THR A 138 4.28 -14.53 -6.55
N LYS A 139 3.69 -13.97 -7.61
CA LYS A 139 3.89 -14.47 -8.98
C LYS A 139 5.26 -14.11 -9.55
N LEU A 140 5.84 -12.96 -9.14
CA LEU A 140 7.16 -12.52 -9.61
C LEU A 140 8.31 -13.29 -8.95
N ASP A 141 8.29 -13.34 -7.61
CA ASP A 141 9.31 -13.98 -6.77
C ASP A 141 8.74 -14.17 -5.36
N ARG A 142 9.12 -13.32 -4.42
CA ARG A 142 8.71 -13.34 -3.02
C ARG A 142 8.50 -11.92 -2.50
N ILE A 143 7.84 -11.80 -1.36
CA ILE A 143 7.78 -10.55 -0.61
C ILE A 143 9.12 -10.33 0.09
N TYR A 144 9.72 -9.19 -0.16
CA TYR A 144 10.97 -8.75 0.46
C TYR A 144 10.70 -7.95 1.73
N PRO A 145 11.64 -7.95 2.70
CA PRO A 145 11.51 -7.13 3.90
C PRO A 145 11.33 -5.65 3.59
N ILE A 146 10.69 -4.93 4.50
CA ILE A 146 10.54 -3.49 4.42
C ILE A 146 11.90 -2.79 4.52
N ASP A 147 12.08 -1.71 3.76
CA ASP A 147 13.21 -0.81 3.91
C ASP A 147 13.15 -0.12 5.29
N PRO A 148 14.28 -0.08 6.05
CA PRO A 148 14.29 0.52 7.38
C PRO A 148 13.89 2.01 7.42
N THR A 149 14.08 2.74 6.31
CA THR A 149 13.68 4.15 6.23
C THR A 149 12.16 4.26 6.08
N LEU A 150 11.56 3.39 5.25
CA LEU A 150 10.11 3.31 5.09
C LEU A 150 9.45 2.86 6.40
N GLU A 151 9.98 1.84 7.07
CA GLU A 151 9.46 1.38 8.37
C GLU A 151 9.46 2.52 9.39
N ARG A 152 10.54 3.27 9.47
CA ARG A 152 10.66 4.43 10.37
C ARG A 152 9.66 5.52 10.02
N LEU A 153 9.46 5.82 8.74
CA LEU A 153 8.46 6.78 8.28
C LEU A 153 7.05 6.35 8.73
N LEU A 154 6.64 5.14 8.38
CA LEU A 154 5.30 4.62 8.69
C LEU A 154 5.05 4.57 10.19
N THR A 155 6.01 4.05 10.96
CA THR A 155 5.88 3.98 12.42
C THR A 155 5.85 5.37 13.07
N THR A 156 6.55 6.37 12.52
CA THR A 156 6.50 7.75 13.01
C THR A 156 5.10 8.34 12.81
N VAL A 157 4.52 8.19 11.61
CA VAL A 157 3.16 8.68 11.32
C VAL A 157 2.13 7.98 12.23
N MET A 158 2.20 6.65 12.36
CA MET A 158 1.25 5.89 13.18
C MET A 158 1.32 6.22 14.67
N LYS A 159 2.51 6.58 15.20
CA LYS A 159 2.69 6.94 16.61
C LYS A 159 2.13 8.31 16.98
N HIS A 160 1.85 9.16 15.99
CA HIS A 160 1.38 10.50 16.28
C HIS A 160 0.07 10.46 17.05
N ASP A 161 -0.03 11.26 18.12
CA ASP A 161 -1.20 11.35 19.03
C ASP A 161 -2.33 12.25 18.48
N ARG A 162 -2.11 12.89 17.32
CA ARG A 162 -3.08 13.76 16.64
C ARG A 162 -3.36 13.21 15.24
N TRP A 163 -4.56 13.50 14.74
CA TRP A 163 -4.99 13.00 13.42
C TRP A 163 -4.49 13.87 12.25
N GLU A 164 -4.20 15.16 12.46
CA GLU A 164 -3.85 16.11 11.38
C GLU A 164 -2.54 15.78 10.65
N PRO A 165 -1.52 15.16 11.28
CA PRO A 165 -0.30 14.74 10.58
C PRO A 165 -0.40 13.36 9.90
N LYS A 166 -1.52 12.64 10.05
CA LYS A 166 -1.76 11.32 9.44
C LYS A 166 -2.34 11.44 8.03
#